data_efdc13c66366540841f8c968a1fc6dd7
#
_entry.id   efdc13c66366540841f8c968a1fc6dd7
#
_cell.length_a   1.000
_cell.length_b   1.000
_cell.length_c   1.000
_cell.angle_alpha   90.00
_cell.angle_beta   90.00
_cell.angle_gamma   90.00
#
_symmetry.space_group_name_H-M   'P 1'
#
loop_
_entity.id
_entity.type
_entity.pdbx_description
1 polymer ?
#
loop_
_entity_poly.entity_id
_entity_poly.type
_entity_poly.pdbx_seq_one_letter_code
_entity_poly.pdbx_strand_id
1 'polypeptide(L)'
;NIQLLFEITLSNLMSDGELDERDFLDRADILCSLGYTVMISNYKKYYKLCEYLSRYTSARLGFIVGVDNLIEMFEEKYYRNLNGGIMEAFGIMLTRDIKIYLYPYQSDTTKELLNSKNIPIHPRAKSIYKYLFNNKRIEDLDYNSELLNIYSREVLKRIKACESGTWEEMVPKGVAEIIKEKSLFGMSCKIK
;
A
#
# COMPACT_ATOMS: atom_id res chain seq x y z
N ASN A 1 -12.68 13.36 -13.69
CA ASN A 1 -11.49 12.55 -13.95
C ASN A 1 -10.89 12.12 -12.61
N ILE A 2 -10.54 10.85 -12.48
CA ILE A 2 -9.77 10.31 -11.35
C ILE A 2 -8.30 10.32 -11.77
N GLN A 3 -7.44 10.88 -10.92
CA GLN A 3 -6.00 10.78 -11.09
C GLN A 3 -5.48 9.70 -10.11
N LEU A 4 -4.81 8.69 -10.65
CA LEU A 4 -4.14 7.68 -9.86
C LEU A 4 -2.71 8.14 -9.55
N LEU A 5 -2.35 8.13 -8.26
CA LEU A 5 -1.04 8.50 -7.78
C LEU A 5 -0.47 7.33 -6.96
N PHE A 6 0.67 6.80 -7.39
CA PHE A 6 1.39 5.79 -6.63
C PHE A 6 2.36 6.48 -5.68
N GLU A 7 2.14 6.29 -4.39
CA GLU A 7 3.04 6.82 -3.36
C GLU A 7 4.02 5.72 -2.92
N ILE A 8 5.31 6.05 -2.95
CA ILE A 8 6.39 5.21 -2.46
C ILE A 8 7.06 5.94 -1.28
N THR A 9 6.92 5.37 -0.09
CA THR A 9 7.51 5.93 1.13
C THR A 9 8.93 5.41 1.33
N LEU A 10 9.90 6.31 1.44
CA LEU A 10 11.32 5.96 1.67
C LEU A 10 11.52 5.08 2.90
N SER A 11 10.75 5.30 3.95
CA SER A 11 10.87 4.54 5.20
C SER A 11 10.45 3.08 5.12
N ASN A 12 9.65 2.70 4.13
CA ASN A 12 9.23 1.30 3.93
C ASN A 12 10.29 0.46 3.21
N LEU A 13 11.38 1.10 2.78
CA LEU A 13 12.47 0.49 2.03
C LEU A 13 13.70 0.19 2.89
N MET A 14 13.64 0.59 4.16
CA MET A 14 14.68 0.23 5.13
C MET A 14 14.45 -1.20 5.61
N SER A 15 14.99 -2.17 4.88
CA SER A 15 15.17 -3.52 5.40
C SER A 15 16.49 -3.57 6.16
N ASP A 16 16.47 -4.09 7.39
CA ASP A 16 17.65 -4.29 8.23
C ASP A 16 18.49 -3.02 8.54
N GLY A 17 17.87 -1.83 8.46
CA GLY A 17 18.51 -0.57 8.81
C GLY A 17 19.24 0.13 7.66
N GLU A 18 19.34 -0.49 6.49
CA GLU A 18 19.89 0.12 5.28
C GLU A 18 18.79 0.36 4.24
N LEU A 19 18.89 1.49 3.53
CA LEU A 19 18.00 1.83 2.42
C LEU A 19 18.44 1.02 1.20
N ASP A 20 17.60 0.11 0.70
CA ASP A 20 17.82 -0.50 -0.61
C ASP A 20 17.39 0.50 -1.70
N GLU A 21 18.30 1.44 -2.00
CA GLU A 21 18.07 2.49 -3.00
C GLU A 21 17.72 1.90 -4.38
N ARG A 22 18.27 0.73 -4.69
CA ARG A 22 18.04 0.08 -5.97
C ARG A 22 16.62 -0.46 -6.08
N ASP A 23 16.13 -1.18 -5.06
CA ASP A 23 14.74 -1.69 -5.03
C ASP A 23 13.73 -0.55 -5.16
N PHE A 24 14.02 0.58 -4.52
CA PHE A 24 13.20 1.78 -4.60
C PHE A 24 13.14 2.37 -6.02
N LEU A 25 14.30 2.58 -6.65
CA LEU A 25 14.38 3.14 -8.00
C LEU A 25 13.74 2.19 -9.01
N ASP A 26 13.96 0.89 -8.86
CA ASP A 26 13.39 -0.14 -9.73
C ASP A 26 11.85 -0.13 -9.69
N ARG A 27 11.24 0.05 -8.50
CA ARG A 27 9.78 0.18 -8.36
C ARG A 27 9.24 1.45 -9.02
N ALA A 28 9.91 2.59 -8.80
CA ALA A 28 9.53 3.85 -9.42
C ALA A 28 9.64 3.75 -10.95
N ASP A 29 10.69 3.13 -11.45
CA ASP A 29 10.97 2.96 -12.87
C ASP A 29 9.90 2.11 -13.57
N ILE A 30 9.46 1.02 -12.94
CA ILE A 30 8.36 0.19 -13.46
C ILE A 30 7.08 1.02 -13.59
N LEU A 31 6.68 1.71 -12.51
CA LEU A 31 5.45 2.48 -12.51
C LEU A 31 5.48 3.62 -13.53
N CYS A 32 6.59 4.35 -13.63
CA CYS A 32 6.77 5.40 -14.63
C CYS A 32 6.77 4.84 -16.06
N SER A 33 7.39 3.67 -16.29
CA SER A 33 7.40 3.00 -17.59
C SER A 33 6.01 2.54 -18.04
N LEU A 34 5.12 2.27 -17.09
CA LEU A 34 3.71 1.97 -17.33
C LEU A 34 2.84 3.23 -17.50
N GLY A 35 3.43 4.42 -17.43
CA GLY A 35 2.73 5.70 -17.59
C GLY A 35 2.02 6.19 -16.33
N TYR A 36 2.28 5.62 -15.17
CA TYR A 36 1.70 6.07 -13.91
C TYR A 36 2.45 7.27 -13.31
N THR A 37 1.73 8.10 -12.58
CA THR A 37 2.33 9.16 -11.76
C THR A 37 2.82 8.58 -10.44
N VAL A 38 4.09 8.81 -10.13
CA VAL A 38 4.73 8.33 -8.89
C VAL A 38 5.07 9.53 -8.01
N MET A 39 4.71 9.45 -6.75
CA MET A 39 5.13 10.38 -5.71
C MET A 39 6.06 9.67 -4.74
N ILE A 40 7.24 10.24 -4.57
CA ILE A 40 8.20 9.79 -3.57
C ILE A 40 8.03 10.64 -2.32
N SER A 41 7.82 10.02 -1.18
CA SER A 41 7.61 10.74 0.07
C SER A 41 8.39 10.13 1.24
N ASN A 42 8.39 10.83 2.37
CA ASN A 42 8.87 10.31 3.65
C ASN A 42 7.78 10.42 4.72
N TYR A 43 6.52 10.40 4.32
CA TYR A 43 5.40 10.46 5.24
C TYR A 43 5.04 9.07 5.75
N LYS A 44 5.51 8.74 6.95
CA LYS A 44 5.21 7.46 7.63
C LYS A 44 3.77 7.33 8.14
N LYS A 45 3.01 8.42 8.13
CA LYS A 45 1.66 8.49 8.70
C LYS A 45 0.68 9.09 7.72
N TYR A 46 -0.43 8.42 7.49
CA TYR A 46 -1.45 8.84 6.54
C TYR A 46 -2.00 10.24 6.83
N TYR A 47 -2.20 10.62 8.11
CA TYR A 47 -2.69 11.96 8.43
C TYR A 47 -1.72 13.07 7.96
N LYS A 48 -0.41 12.84 8.05
CA LYS A 48 0.61 13.79 7.54
C LYS A 48 0.60 13.87 6.02
N LEU A 49 0.44 12.74 5.35
CA LEU A 49 0.30 12.69 3.91
C LEU A 49 -0.98 13.41 3.46
N CYS A 50 -2.10 13.19 4.16
CA CYS A 50 -3.34 13.91 3.93
C CYS A 50 -3.19 15.42 4.09
N GLU A 51 -2.57 15.85 5.18
CA GLU A 51 -2.28 17.26 5.45
C GLU A 51 -1.45 17.89 4.34
N TYR A 52 -0.39 17.20 3.92
CA TYR A 52 0.44 17.64 2.80
C TYR A 52 -0.34 17.77 1.50
N LEU A 53 -1.02 16.72 1.06
CA LEU A 53 -1.78 16.71 -0.19
C LEU A 53 -2.90 17.78 -0.18
N SER A 54 -3.51 18.02 0.99
CA SER A 54 -4.54 19.01 1.16
C SER A 54 -4.10 20.46 0.93
N ARG A 55 -2.79 20.73 0.88
CA ARG A 55 -2.24 22.04 0.52
C ARG A 55 -2.26 22.29 -1.00
N TYR A 56 -2.30 21.22 -1.78
CA TYR A 56 -2.19 21.29 -3.26
C TYR A 56 -3.51 21.00 -3.97
N THR A 57 -4.46 20.37 -3.28
CA THR A 57 -5.76 20.06 -3.90
C THR A 57 -6.89 20.13 -2.90
N SER A 58 -8.06 20.58 -3.37
CA SER A 58 -9.34 20.48 -2.67
C SER A 58 -10.17 19.27 -3.11
N ALA A 59 -9.67 18.48 -4.05
CA ALA A 59 -10.35 17.29 -4.53
C ALA A 59 -10.48 16.22 -3.42
N ARG A 60 -11.45 15.33 -3.59
CA ARG A 60 -11.57 14.14 -2.74
C ARG A 60 -10.32 13.28 -2.85
N LEU A 61 -9.81 12.82 -1.70
CA LEU A 61 -8.69 11.92 -1.63
C LEU A 61 -9.17 10.50 -1.30
N GLY A 62 -8.74 9.53 -2.11
CA GLY A 62 -8.94 8.10 -1.85
C GLY A 62 -7.61 7.42 -1.55
N PHE A 63 -7.52 6.72 -0.41
CA PHE A 63 -6.36 5.91 -0.08
C PHE A 63 -6.69 4.44 -0.29
N ILE A 64 -5.93 3.78 -1.16
CA ILE A 64 -6.00 2.32 -1.34
C ILE A 64 -4.98 1.70 -0.39
N VAL A 65 -5.46 0.85 0.51
CA VAL A 65 -4.63 0.21 1.54
C VAL A 65 -4.92 -1.28 1.62
N GLY A 66 -3.91 -2.07 1.96
CA GLY A 66 -4.09 -3.47 2.34
C GLY A 66 -4.54 -3.60 3.81
N VAL A 67 -4.93 -4.82 4.19
CA VAL A 67 -5.44 -5.14 5.54
C VAL A 67 -4.44 -4.76 6.63
N ASP A 68 -3.16 -5.12 6.49
CA ASP A 68 -2.14 -4.81 7.50
C ASP A 68 -1.97 -3.31 7.70
N ASN A 69 -1.91 -2.55 6.61
CA ASN A 69 -1.80 -1.09 6.66
C ASN A 69 -3.03 -0.45 7.32
N LEU A 70 -4.23 -0.99 7.05
CA LEU A 70 -5.44 -0.50 7.70
C LEU A 70 -5.42 -0.79 9.20
N ILE A 71 -4.98 -1.99 9.63
CA ILE A 71 -4.81 -2.32 11.05
C ILE A 71 -3.83 -1.33 11.71
N GLU A 72 -2.68 -1.08 11.08
CA GLU A 72 -1.68 -0.15 11.58
C GLU A 72 -2.22 1.29 11.72
N MET A 73 -3.10 1.75 10.83
CA MET A 73 -3.74 3.07 10.95
C MET A 73 -4.55 3.22 12.23
N PHE A 74 -4.99 2.12 12.84
CA PHE A 74 -5.77 2.11 14.08
C PHE A 74 -4.94 1.78 15.33
N GLU A 75 -3.60 1.70 15.22
CA GLU A 75 -2.69 1.48 16.34
C GLU A 75 -2.35 2.79 17.06
N GLU A 76 -2.85 2.98 18.27
CA GLU A 76 -2.65 4.20 19.08
C GLU A 76 -1.17 4.56 19.30
N LYS A 77 -0.28 3.54 19.31
CA LYS A 77 1.17 3.76 19.50
C LYS A 77 1.79 4.73 18.49
N TYR A 78 1.21 4.84 17.29
CA TYR A 78 1.71 5.70 16.24
C TYR A 78 1.33 7.17 16.37
N TYR A 79 0.47 7.51 17.33
CA TYR A 79 -0.11 8.85 17.51
C TYR A 79 0.24 9.46 18.87
N ARG A 80 1.16 8.86 19.63
CA ARG A 80 1.55 9.31 20.99
C ARG A 80 2.16 10.71 21.00
N ASN A 81 2.63 11.21 19.87
CA ASN A 81 3.17 12.57 19.71
C ASN A 81 2.08 13.63 19.46
N LEU A 82 0.83 13.24 19.31
CA LEU A 82 -0.31 14.13 19.15
C LEU A 82 -1.03 14.28 20.50
N ASN A 83 -1.41 15.52 20.87
CA ASN A 83 -2.12 15.79 22.12
C ASN A 83 -3.47 15.07 22.21
N GLY A 84 -4.20 15.01 21.08
CA GLY A 84 -5.45 14.27 20.94
C GLY A 84 -5.27 12.82 20.46
N GLY A 85 -4.02 12.35 20.36
CA GLY A 85 -3.71 10.98 19.96
C GLY A 85 -4.32 10.58 18.60
N ILE A 86 -4.85 9.37 18.55
CA ILE A 86 -5.48 8.82 17.34
C ILE A 86 -6.70 9.64 16.89
N MET A 87 -7.45 10.27 17.83
CA MET A 87 -8.61 11.10 17.50
C MET A 87 -8.19 12.36 16.74
N GLU A 88 -7.09 12.99 17.14
CA GLU A 88 -6.53 14.15 16.43
C GLU A 88 -6.09 13.77 15.01
N ALA A 89 -5.39 12.65 14.87
CA ALA A 89 -4.96 12.16 13.55
C ALA A 89 -6.13 11.93 12.59
N PHE A 90 -7.17 11.23 13.05
CA PHE A 90 -8.37 11.03 12.23
C PHE A 90 -9.17 12.32 12.04
N GLY A 91 -9.17 13.24 13.02
CA GLY A 91 -9.74 14.57 12.87
C GLY A 91 -9.11 15.33 11.69
N ILE A 92 -7.77 15.34 11.60
CA ILE A 92 -7.03 15.95 10.49
C ILE A 92 -7.41 15.30 9.16
N MET A 93 -7.46 13.97 9.11
CA MET A 93 -7.85 13.25 7.89
C MET A 93 -9.29 13.56 7.47
N LEU A 94 -10.22 13.65 8.44
CA LEU A 94 -11.65 13.83 8.18
C LEU A 94 -12.05 15.28 7.87
N THR A 95 -11.17 16.27 8.05
CA THR A 95 -11.42 17.66 7.61
C THR A 95 -11.62 17.76 6.10
N ARG A 96 -11.18 16.74 5.37
CA ARG A 96 -11.37 16.59 3.93
C ARG A 96 -12.31 15.42 3.63
N ASP A 97 -12.85 15.39 2.43
CA ASP A 97 -13.64 14.25 1.96
C ASP A 97 -12.71 13.08 1.60
N ILE A 98 -12.14 12.47 2.64
CA ILE A 98 -11.22 11.34 2.52
C ILE A 98 -12.00 10.04 2.58
N LYS A 99 -11.61 9.10 1.71
CA LYS A 99 -12.13 7.74 1.69
C LYS A 99 -10.98 6.75 1.69
N ILE A 100 -11.13 5.69 2.45
CA ILE A 100 -10.19 4.58 2.52
C ILE A 100 -10.81 3.41 1.77
N TYR A 101 -10.09 2.90 0.78
CA TYR A 101 -10.44 1.72 0.03
C TYR A 101 -9.57 0.57 0.48
N LEU A 102 -10.20 -0.46 1.03
CA LEU A 102 -9.50 -1.63 1.52
C LEU A 102 -9.40 -2.68 0.40
N TYR A 103 -8.17 -3.08 0.07
CA TYR A 103 -7.94 -4.27 -0.72
C TYR A 103 -7.97 -5.48 0.22
N PRO A 104 -8.91 -6.42 0.05
CA PRO A 104 -9.03 -7.58 0.92
C PRO A 104 -7.80 -8.47 0.89
N TYR A 105 -7.62 -9.27 1.93
CA TYR A 105 -6.52 -10.21 2.11
C TYR A 105 -7.08 -11.59 2.43
N GLN A 106 -6.56 -12.63 1.78
CA GLN A 106 -6.87 -14.01 2.14
C GLN A 106 -5.73 -14.60 2.98
N SER A 107 -6.07 -15.03 4.19
CA SER A 107 -5.11 -15.67 5.07
C SER A 107 -4.62 -17.01 4.49
N ASP A 108 -3.30 -17.19 4.39
CA ASP A 108 -2.73 -18.45 3.89
C ASP A 108 -3.01 -19.64 4.80
N THR A 109 -3.10 -19.39 6.10
CA THR A 109 -3.29 -20.45 7.11
C THR A 109 -4.75 -20.83 7.30
N THR A 110 -5.65 -19.86 7.45
CA THR A 110 -7.07 -20.09 7.74
C THR A 110 -7.94 -20.09 6.49
N LYS A 111 -7.42 -19.62 5.35
CA LYS A 111 -8.16 -19.34 4.12
C LYS A 111 -9.32 -18.35 4.34
N GLU A 112 -9.36 -17.67 5.48
CA GLU A 112 -10.34 -16.64 5.77
C GLU A 112 -10.06 -15.39 4.95
N LEU A 113 -11.12 -14.83 4.35
CA LEU A 113 -11.06 -13.54 3.67
C LEU A 113 -11.25 -12.42 4.67
N LEU A 114 -10.20 -11.65 4.93
CA LEU A 114 -10.23 -10.44 5.74
C LEU A 114 -10.64 -9.24 4.88
N ASN A 115 -11.68 -8.56 5.34
CA ASN A 115 -12.26 -7.40 4.67
C ASN A 115 -12.75 -6.37 5.71
N SER A 116 -13.38 -5.29 5.28
CA SER A 116 -13.84 -4.21 6.17
C SER A 116 -14.85 -4.65 7.24
N LYS A 117 -15.50 -5.80 7.10
CA LYS A 117 -16.50 -6.28 8.06
C LYS A 117 -15.90 -7.10 9.21
N ASN A 118 -14.77 -7.78 8.96
CA ASN A 118 -14.19 -8.72 9.91
C ASN A 118 -12.72 -8.44 10.28
N ILE A 119 -12.14 -7.35 9.79
CA ILE A 119 -10.76 -6.95 10.12
C ILE A 119 -10.57 -6.80 11.65
N PRO A 120 -9.49 -7.36 12.24
CA PRO A 120 -9.26 -7.37 13.67
C PRO A 120 -8.71 -6.03 14.17
N ILE A 121 -9.58 -5.08 14.43
CA ILE A 121 -9.21 -3.76 15.00
C ILE A 121 -9.10 -3.87 16.51
N HIS A 122 -8.04 -3.27 17.07
CA HIS A 122 -7.83 -3.22 18.52
C HIS A 122 -9.05 -2.65 19.25
N PRO A 123 -9.49 -3.24 20.39
CA PRO A 123 -10.74 -2.86 21.08
C PRO A 123 -10.86 -1.36 21.35
N ARG A 124 -9.78 -0.68 21.73
CA ARG A 124 -9.78 0.78 22.01
C ARG A 124 -10.12 1.64 20.79
N ALA A 125 -9.67 1.22 19.60
CA ALA A 125 -9.91 1.96 18.36
C ALA A 125 -11.19 1.51 17.63
N LYS A 126 -11.87 0.47 18.13
CA LYS A 126 -13.03 -0.14 17.47
C LYS A 126 -14.20 0.83 17.27
N SER A 127 -14.39 1.78 18.17
CA SER A 127 -15.46 2.79 18.04
C SER A 127 -15.17 3.78 16.91
N ILE A 128 -13.90 4.20 16.76
CA ILE A 128 -13.47 5.07 15.66
C ILE A 128 -13.65 4.32 14.33
N TYR A 129 -13.21 3.06 14.29
CA TYR A 129 -13.37 2.23 13.10
C TYR A 129 -14.85 2.12 12.68
N LYS A 130 -15.73 1.77 13.64
CA LYS A 130 -17.17 1.67 13.38
C LYS A 130 -17.78 2.96 12.87
N TYR A 131 -17.36 4.11 13.44
CA TYR A 131 -17.81 5.42 12.97
C TYR A 131 -17.45 5.61 11.49
N LEU A 132 -16.20 5.35 11.09
CA LEU A 132 -15.73 5.51 9.72
C LEU A 132 -16.42 4.53 8.76
N PHE A 133 -16.56 3.29 9.18
CA PHE A 133 -17.21 2.25 8.40
C PHE A 133 -18.70 2.57 8.14
N ASN A 134 -19.45 2.92 9.20
CA ASN A 134 -20.88 3.25 9.10
C ASN A 134 -21.14 4.50 8.25
N ASN A 135 -20.19 5.43 8.23
CA ASN A 135 -20.25 6.63 7.41
C ASN A 135 -19.65 6.46 6.01
N LYS A 136 -19.41 5.22 5.58
CA LYS A 136 -18.87 4.87 4.24
C LYS A 136 -17.53 5.56 3.93
N ARG A 137 -16.74 5.82 4.98
CA ARG A 137 -15.37 6.31 4.84
C ARG A 137 -14.35 5.18 4.64
N ILE A 138 -14.77 3.94 4.92
CA ILE A 138 -14.03 2.72 4.65
C ILE A 138 -14.93 1.83 3.79
N GLU A 139 -14.46 1.41 2.63
CA GLU A 139 -15.14 0.50 1.73
C GLU A 139 -14.16 -0.52 1.15
N ASP A 140 -14.63 -1.73 0.91
CA ASP A 140 -13.83 -2.73 0.21
C ASP A 140 -13.76 -2.41 -1.28
N LEU A 141 -12.59 -2.66 -1.87
CA LEU A 141 -12.43 -2.67 -3.34
C LEU A 141 -12.96 -3.97 -3.91
N ASP A 142 -13.47 -3.90 -5.13
CA ASP A 142 -13.67 -5.09 -5.95
C ASP A 142 -12.32 -5.77 -6.19
N TYR A 143 -12.30 -7.08 -6.09
CA TYR A 143 -11.06 -7.86 -6.18
C TYR A 143 -11.25 -9.11 -7.04
N ASN A 144 -10.15 -9.58 -7.63
CA ASN A 144 -10.09 -10.91 -8.23
C ASN A 144 -9.54 -11.90 -7.20
N SER A 145 -10.33 -12.92 -6.85
CA SER A 145 -9.96 -13.93 -5.86
C SER A 145 -8.69 -14.70 -6.21
N GLU A 146 -8.39 -14.87 -7.50
CA GLU A 146 -7.19 -15.57 -7.97
C GLU A 146 -5.91 -14.80 -7.67
N LEU A 147 -6.00 -13.48 -7.52
CA LEU A 147 -4.85 -12.59 -7.29
C LEU A 147 -4.58 -12.34 -5.80
N LEU A 148 -5.48 -12.74 -4.90
CA LEU A 148 -5.34 -12.49 -3.46
C LEU A 148 -4.16 -13.20 -2.81
N ASN A 149 -3.64 -14.25 -3.44
CA ASN A 149 -2.51 -15.05 -2.95
C ASN A 149 -1.17 -14.60 -3.55
N ILE A 150 -1.15 -13.49 -4.30
CA ILE A 150 0.09 -12.95 -4.88
C ILE A 150 0.71 -11.97 -3.90
N TYR A 151 1.88 -12.33 -3.37
CA TYR A 151 2.64 -11.51 -2.44
C TYR A 151 3.89 -10.96 -3.09
N SER A 152 4.08 -9.65 -3.02
CA SER A 152 5.24 -8.97 -3.63
C SER A 152 6.58 -9.52 -3.15
N ARG A 153 6.68 -9.96 -1.89
CA ARG A 153 7.89 -10.58 -1.34
C ARG A 153 8.24 -11.90 -2.01
N GLU A 154 7.22 -12.71 -2.29
CA GLU A 154 7.40 -14.00 -2.98
C GLU A 154 7.81 -13.77 -4.44
N VAL A 155 7.14 -12.83 -5.12
CA VAL A 155 7.51 -12.45 -6.49
C VAL A 155 8.96 -11.98 -6.55
N LEU A 156 9.36 -11.07 -5.65
CA LEU A 156 10.73 -10.57 -5.60
C LEU A 156 11.76 -11.68 -5.34
N LYS A 157 11.43 -12.64 -4.45
CA LYS A 157 12.29 -13.80 -4.20
C LYS A 157 12.51 -14.64 -5.45
N ARG A 158 11.45 -14.91 -6.21
CA ARG A 158 11.52 -15.68 -7.47
C ARG A 158 12.29 -14.94 -8.57
N ILE A 159 12.13 -13.61 -8.66
CA ILE A 159 12.91 -12.78 -9.57
C ILE A 159 14.40 -12.90 -9.25
N LYS A 160 14.78 -12.74 -7.98
CA LYS A 160 16.18 -12.85 -7.51
C LYS A 160 16.76 -14.26 -7.69
N ALA A 161 15.93 -15.29 -7.56
CA ALA A 161 16.32 -16.69 -7.80
C ALA A 161 16.36 -17.09 -9.28
N CYS A 162 15.99 -16.19 -10.19
CA CYS A 162 15.92 -16.47 -11.62
C CYS A 162 14.97 -17.62 -12.00
N GLU A 163 13.88 -17.79 -11.27
CA GLU A 163 12.87 -18.81 -11.53
C GLU A 163 11.96 -18.39 -12.70
N SER A 164 12.48 -18.44 -13.93
CA SER A 164 11.70 -18.07 -15.13
C SER A 164 10.45 -18.96 -15.30
N GLY A 165 9.37 -18.35 -15.79
CA GLY A 165 8.09 -19.05 -16.04
C GLY A 165 7.18 -19.18 -14.83
N THR A 166 7.58 -18.67 -13.64
CA THR A 166 6.79 -18.81 -12.42
C THR A 166 6.29 -17.48 -11.86
N TRP A 167 7.04 -16.40 -12.01
CA TRP A 167 6.70 -15.10 -11.46
C TRP A 167 6.08 -14.13 -12.48
N GLU A 168 6.29 -14.38 -13.76
CA GLU A 168 5.81 -13.53 -14.86
C GLU A 168 4.30 -13.41 -14.87
N GLU A 169 3.59 -14.49 -14.52
CA GLU A 169 2.12 -14.51 -14.41
C GLU A 169 1.61 -13.88 -13.11
N MET A 170 2.50 -13.64 -12.15
CA MET A 170 2.16 -13.03 -10.86
C MET A 170 2.26 -11.50 -10.88
N VAL A 171 2.66 -10.90 -11.99
CA VAL A 171 2.78 -9.44 -12.15
C VAL A 171 1.84 -8.94 -13.24
N PRO A 172 1.44 -7.66 -13.20
CA PRO A 172 0.61 -7.08 -14.26
C PRO A 172 1.29 -7.17 -15.63
N LYS A 173 0.45 -7.20 -16.67
CA LYS A 173 0.92 -7.23 -18.06
C LYS A 173 1.90 -6.08 -18.34
N GLY A 174 3.03 -6.40 -18.98
CA GLY A 174 4.09 -5.46 -19.31
C GLY A 174 5.14 -5.29 -18.21
N VAL A 175 4.86 -5.68 -16.97
CA VAL A 175 5.83 -5.55 -15.86
C VAL A 175 6.98 -6.54 -16.02
N ALA A 176 6.68 -7.77 -16.41
CA ALA A 176 7.71 -8.81 -16.57
C ALA A 176 8.73 -8.43 -17.66
N GLU A 177 8.25 -7.87 -18.75
CA GLU A 177 9.09 -7.39 -19.85
C GLU A 177 10.00 -6.25 -19.38
N ILE A 178 9.48 -5.27 -18.67
CA ILE A 178 10.25 -4.14 -18.13
C ILE A 178 11.33 -4.63 -17.17
N ILE A 179 11.01 -5.56 -16.27
CA ILE A 179 11.97 -6.14 -15.31
C ILE A 179 13.10 -6.84 -16.05
N LYS A 180 12.80 -7.63 -17.07
CA LYS A 180 13.79 -8.38 -17.87
C LYS A 180 14.65 -7.44 -18.70
N GLU A 181 14.04 -6.49 -19.41
CA GLU A 181 14.73 -5.56 -20.29
C GLU A 181 15.71 -4.67 -19.53
N LYS A 182 15.30 -4.16 -18.37
CA LYS A 182 16.10 -3.25 -17.55
C LYS A 182 16.93 -3.96 -16.48
N SER A 183 16.85 -5.29 -16.36
CA SER A 183 17.53 -6.10 -15.34
C SER A 183 17.28 -5.58 -13.92
N LEU A 184 16.01 -5.27 -13.59
CA LEU A 184 15.62 -4.68 -12.32
C LEU A 184 15.70 -5.70 -11.17
N PHE A 185 15.66 -5.19 -9.93
CA PHE A 185 15.74 -5.98 -8.68
C PHE A 185 16.96 -6.88 -8.56
N GLY A 186 18.05 -6.51 -9.23
CA GLY A 186 19.27 -7.31 -9.21
C GLY A 186 19.17 -8.62 -9.99
N MET A 187 18.22 -8.72 -10.92
CA MET A 187 18.09 -9.87 -11.78
C MET A 187 19.38 -10.05 -12.60
N SER A 188 20.16 -11.10 -12.30
CA SER A 188 21.44 -11.41 -12.96
C SER A 188 21.33 -12.61 -13.90
N CYS A 189 20.12 -13.01 -14.25
CA CYS A 189 19.87 -14.13 -15.11
C CYS A 189 20.34 -13.81 -16.53
N LYS A 190 21.29 -14.58 -17.05
CA LYS A 190 21.59 -14.55 -18.49
C LYS A 190 20.34 -15.01 -19.23
N ILE A 191 19.70 -14.08 -19.93
CA ILE A 191 18.64 -14.41 -20.88
C ILE A 191 19.30 -15.33 -21.91
N LYS A 192 18.87 -16.60 -21.91
CA LYS A 192 19.29 -17.56 -22.94
C LYS A 192 18.50 -17.31 -24.19
#